data_ea7b1442cdf6d25e6567bc429352e458
#
_entry.id   ea7b1442cdf6d25e6567bc429352e458
#
_cell.length_a   1.000
_cell.length_b   1.000
_cell.length_c   1.000
_cell.angle_alpha   90.00
_cell.angle_beta   90.00
_cell.angle_gamma   90.00
#
_symmetry.space_group_name_H-M   'P 1'
#
loop_
_entity.id
_entity.type
_entity.pdbx_description
1 polymer ?
#
loop_
_entity_poly.entity_id
_entity_poly.type
_entity_poly.pdbx_seq_one_letter_code
_entity_poly.pdbx_strand_id
1 'polypeptide(L)'
;MKKNKISVIIRTRNEERWIGHVIQSVIDSLDKPEIIIVDNKSTDKTLEIVKHFIQAPDLETIDFQQPVNSGNTRIKIKNIENYSPGKALNLGIKHASNKYVLVMSAHCVLNKINIKNH
;
A
#
# COMPACT_ATOMS: atom_id res chain seq x y z
N MET A 1 -0.48 6.94 -24.72
CA MET A 1 -1.13 6.04 -24.25
C MET A 1 -1.21 6.06 -22.81
N LYS A 2 -2.27 5.79 -22.28
CA LYS A 2 -2.45 5.79 -20.97
C LYS A 2 -2.12 4.54 -20.35
N LYS A 3 -1.45 4.48 -19.28
CA LYS A 3 -1.21 3.26 -18.58
C LYS A 3 -2.33 3.01 -17.65
N ASN A 4 -2.67 1.77 -17.45
CA ASN A 4 -3.70 1.43 -16.51
C ASN A 4 -3.13 1.56 -15.11
N LYS A 5 -3.87 2.17 -14.24
CA LYS A 5 -3.45 2.30 -12.86
C LYS A 5 -4.02 1.16 -12.07
N ILE A 6 -3.31 0.80 -11.03
CA ILE A 6 -3.69 -0.33 -10.20
C ILE A 6 -3.86 0.11 -8.76
N SER A 7 -4.87 -0.41 -8.11
CA SER A 7 -5.05 -0.23 -6.68
C SER A 7 -4.58 -1.52 -6.01
N VAL A 8 -3.71 -1.41 -5.04
CA VAL A 8 -3.16 -2.58 -4.37
C VAL A 8 -3.73 -2.63 -2.97
N ILE A 9 -4.38 -3.73 -2.63
CA ILE A 9 -4.96 -3.91 -1.31
C ILE A 9 -4.03 -4.82 -0.53
N ILE A 10 -3.53 -4.33 0.60
CA ILE A 10 -2.60 -5.09 1.42
C ILE A 10 -3.24 -5.30 2.78
N ARG A 11 -3.46 -6.56 3.15
CA ARG A 11 -4.02 -6.87 4.45
C ARG A 11 -2.90 -7.01 5.45
N THR A 12 -3.04 -6.39 6.61
CA THR A 12 -1.98 -6.41 7.60
C THR A 12 -2.48 -6.76 8.98
N ARG A 13 -1.64 -7.43 9.74
CA ARG A 13 -1.83 -7.59 11.15
C ARG A 13 -0.48 -7.92 11.73
N ASN A 14 0.08 -6.96 12.47
CA ASN A 14 1.40 -7.13 13.10
C ASN A 14 2.46 -7.60 12.10
N GLU A 15 2.66 -6.79 11.08
CA GLU A 15 3.62 -7.09 10.03
C GLU A 15 4.77 -6.08 10.00
N GLU A 16 5.18 -5.59 11.15
CA GLU A 16 6.22 -4.55 11.17
C GLU A 16 7.50 -4.99 10.48
N ARG A 17 7.77 -6.27 10.48
CA ARG A 17 8.99 -6.77 9.88
C ARG A 17 8.98 -6.65 8.35
N TRP A 18 7.83 -6.80 7.74
CA TRP A 18 7.76 -6.86 6.29
C TRP A 18 7.05 -5.72 5.59
N ILE A 19 6.20 -5.01 6.30
CA ILE A 19 5.32 -4.06 5.63
C ILE A 19 6.09 -2.98 4.85
N GLY A 20 7.21 -2.52 5.36
CA GLY A 20 7.97 -1.51 4.66
C GLY A 20 8.52 -2.03 3.34
N HIS A 21 8.99 -3.27 3.35
CA HIS A 21 9.53 -3.88 2.14
C HIS A 21 8.43 -4.11 1.12
N VAL A 22 7.24 -4.49 1.59
CA VAL A 22 6.13 -4.75 0.70
C VAL A 22 5.68 -3.45 0.02
N ILE A 23 5.53 -2.39 0.80
CA ILE A 23 5.12 -1.11 0.23
C ILE A 23 6.16 -0.61 -0.77
N GLN A 24 7.43 -0.73 -0.42
CA GLN A 24 8.47 -0.26 -1.32
C GLN A 24 8.47 -1.09 -2.62
N SER A 25 8.24 -2.39 -2.53
CA SER A 25 8.22 -3.21 -3.73
C SER A 25 7.07 -2.82 -4.65
N VAL A 26 5.94 -2.41 -4.08
CA VAL A 26 4.79 -1.99 -4.87
C VAL A 26 5.13 -0.68 -5.57
N ILE A 27 5.72 0.26 -4.85
CA ILE A 27 6.08 1.54 -5.42
C ILE A 27 7.09 1.37 -6.54
N ASP A 28 8.03 0.46 -6.35
CA ASP A 28 9.08 0.24 -7.35
C ASP A 28 8.59 -0.51 -8.58
N SER A 29 7.57 -1.31 -8.42
CA SER A 29 7.12 -2.19 -9.51
C SER A 29 5.97 -1.64 -10.33
N LEU A 30 5.19 -0.75 -9.77
CA LEU A 30 4.00 -0.25 -10.47
C LEU A 30 4.08 1.25 -10.68
N ASP A 31 3.37 1.73 -11.68
CA ASP A 31 3.39 3.13 -12.01
C ASP A 31 2.32 3.86 -11.23
N LYS A 32 2.72 4.66 -10.27
CA LYS A 32 1.80 5.45 -9.45
C LYS A 32 0.63 4.65 -8.91
N PRO A 33 0.90 3.58 -8.18
CA PRO A 33 -0.19 2.77 -7.66
C PRO A 33 -0.92 3.46 -6.52
N GLU A 34 -2.14 3.01 -6.28
CA GLU A 34 -2.85 3.43 -5.09
C GLU A 34 -2.73 2.26 -4.14
N ILE A 35 -2.34 2.49 -2.91
CA ILE A 35 -2.17 1.41 -1.94
C ILE A 35 -3.19 1.57 -0.84
N ILE A 36 -3.92 0.52 -0.55
CA ILE A 36 -4.92 0.53 0.51
C ILE A 36 -4.51 -0.51 1.52
N ILE A 37 -4.16 -0.05 2.71
CA ILE A 37 -3.77 -0.94 3.79
C ILE A 37 -5.02 -1.23 4.59
N VAL A 38 -5.40 -2.49 4.68
CA VAL A 38 -6.55 -2.88 5.48
C VAL A 38 -5.98 -3.54 6.72
N ASP A 39 -6.01 -2.81 7.83
CA ASP A 39 -5.34 -3.25 9.04
C ASP A 39 -6.28 -3.89 10.03
N ASN A 40 -5.91 -5.09 10.49
CA ASN A 40 -6.70 -5.82 11.45
C ASN A 40 -6.08 -5.63 12.83
N LYS A 41 -6.25 -4.44 13.37
CA LYS A 41 -5.86 -4.14 14.75
C LYS A 41 -4.41 -4.47 15.10
N SER A 42 -3.48 -4.03 14.29
CA SER A 42 -2.07 -4.24 14.59
C SER A 42 -1.69 -3.52 15.88
N THR A 43 -0.92 -4.19 16.69
CA THR A 43 -0.47 -3.61 17.95
C THR A 43 1.03 -3.34 17.94
N ASP A 44 1.73 -3.71 16.89
CA ASP A 44 3.15 -3.47 16.78
C ASP A 44 3.37 -2.17 15.97
N LYS A 45 4.51 -2.00 15.34
CA LYS A 45 4.82 -0.78 14.62
C LYS A 45 4.36 -0.76 13.17
N THR A 46 3.51 -1.70 12.79
CA THR A 46 3.03 -1.79 11.42
C THR A 46 2.49 -0.46 10.90
N LEU A 47 1.54 0.11 11.60
CA LEU A 47 0.92 1.35 11.11
C LEU A 47 1.86 2.53 11.19
N GLU A 48 2.78 2.52 12.13
CA GLU A 48 3.75 3.58 12.23
C GLU A 48 4.64 3.57 10.99
N ILE A 49 5.04 2.40 10.54
CA ILE A 49 5.86 2.27 9.34
C ILE A 49 5.09 2.73 8.11
N VAL A 50 3.82 2.33 8.01
CA VAL A 50 3.00 2.75 6.88
C VAL A 50 2.90 4.27 6.85
N LYS A 51 2.74 4.88 8.01
CA LYS A 51 2.59 6.33 8.05
C LYS A 51 3.84 7.07 7.62
N HIS A 52 5.00 6.45 7.75
CA HIS A 52 6.20 7.08 7.27
C HIS A 52 6.13 7.28 5.75
N PHE A 53 5.53 6.36 5.04
CA PHE A 53 5.39 6.50 3.60
C PHE A 53 4.38 7.59 3.24
N ILE A 54 3.38 7.78 4.07
CA ILE A 54 2.37 8.76 3.80
C ILE A 54 2.81 10.15 4.14
N GLN A 55 3.45 10.28 5.29
CA GLN A 55 3.74 11.57 5.77
C GLN A 55 4.94 12.23 5.22
N ALA A 56 5.81 11.46 4.65
CA ALA A 56 6.98 12.03 4.10
C ALA A 56 6.74 13.28 3.37
N PRO A 57 5.80 13.30 2.53
CA PRO A 57 5.58 14.48 1.77
C PRO A 57 5.06 15.62 2.55
N ASP A 58 4.36 15.42 3.57
CA ASP A 58 3.79 16.51 4.19
C ASP A 58 4.60 17.06 5.27
N LEU A 59 5.69 16.58 5.58
CA LEU A 59 6.32 17.12 6.56
C LEU A 59 6.88 18.28 6.17
N GLU A 60 6.95 19.06 6.87
CA GLU A 60 7.43 20.22 6.57
C GLU A 60 8.63 19.96 5.99
N THR A 61 9.01 18.97 6.17
CA THR A 61 10.14 18.68 5.66
C THR A 61 10.18 18.80 4.38
N ILE A 62 9.56 18.62 3.98
CA ILE A 62 9.62 18.62 2.87
C ILE A 62 10.00 19.45 2.09
N ASP A 63 9.86 19.93 2.25
CA ASP A 63 10.07 20.85 1.53
C ASP A 63 11.14 20.58 0.76
N PHE A 64 11.66 19.98 0.81
CA PHE A 64 12.62 19.87 0.11
C PHE A 64 12.69 18.80 -0.58
N GLN A 65 12.47 18.15 -0.56
CA GLN A 65 12.66 17.31 -1.24
C GLN A 65 12.05 16.53 -1.54
N GLN A 66 11.79 16.06 -1.64
CA GLN A 66 11.14 15.42 -2.00
C GLN A 66 11.20 14.19 -2.17
N PRO A 67 10.86 13.54 -1.98
CA PRO A 67 10.77 12.31 -1.88
C PRO A 67 10.08 11.87 -2.78
N VAL A 68 10.33 11.91 -3.52
CA VAL A 68 9.92 11.50 -4.47
C VAL A 68 9.08 10.43 -4.72
N ASN A 69 9.35 9.29 -4.53
CA ASN A 69 8.51 8.24 -4.86
C ASN A 69 7.25 8.27 -4.20
N SER A 70 7.20 8.51 -2.96
CA SER A 70 5.93 8.47 -2.31
C SER A 70 5.09 9.62 -2.73
N GLY A 71 5.64 10.63 -3.30
CA GLY A 71 4.83 11.73 -3.73
C GLY A 71 3.83 11.36 -4.79
N ASN A 72 4.08 10.30 -5.50
CA ASN A 72 3.17 9.89 -6.55
C ASN A 72 2.35 8.70 -6.18
N THR A 73 2.40 8.27 -4.95
CA THR A 73 1.66 7.10 -4.52
C THR A 73 0.67 7.49 -3.47
N ARG A 74 -0.60 7.12 -3.67
CA ARG A 74 -1.60 7.40 -2.70
C ARG A 74 -1.71 6.24 -1.78
N ILE A 75 -1.59 6.43 -0.48
CA ILE A 75 -1.72 5.35 0.49
C ILE A 75 -2.83 5.67 1.46
N LYS A 76 -3.78 4.76 1.60
CA LYS A 76 -4.88 4.90 2.53
C LYS A 76 -4.82 3.79 3.55
N ILE A 77 -5.17 4.09 4.79
CA ILE A 77 -5.21 3.08 5.84
C ILE A 77 -6.65 2.94 6.28
N LYS A 78 -7.16 1.72 6.26
CA LYS A 78 -8.51 1.44 6.73
C LYS A 78 -8.44 0.37 7.80
N ASN A 79 -9.08 0.63 8.93
CA ASN A 79 -9.10 -0.33 10.03
C ASN A 79 -10.32 -1.20 9.88
N ILE A 80 -10.18 -2.48 10.12
CA ILE A 80 -11.31 -3.37 9.95
C ILE A 80 -11.76 -3.93 11.29
N GLU A 81 -13.07 -3.98 11.48
CA GLU A 81 -13.65 -4.55 12.67
C GLU A 81 -14.14 -5.93 12.30
N ASN A 82 -14.05 -6.84 13.22
CA ASN A 82 -14.55 -8.21 12.99
C ASN A 82 -13.97 -8.78 11.68
N TYR A 83 -12.66 -8.88 11.67
CA TYR A 83 -11.95 -9.31 10.49
C TYR A 83 -12.41 -10.64 9.92
N SER A 84 -12.48 -10.70 8.61
CA SER A 84 -12.49 -11.95 7.87
C SER A 84 -11.87 -11.60 6.53
N PRO A 85 -11.32 -12.58 5.82
CA PRO A 85 -10.69 -12.30 4.53
C PRO A 85 -11.65 -11.63 3.55
N GLY A 86 -12.89 -12.06 3.53
CA GLY A 86 -13.86 -11.48 2.62
C GLY A 86 -14.19 -10.05 2.98
N LYS A 87 -14.30 -9.74 4.26
CA LYS A 87 -14.59 -8.39 4.66
C LYS A 87 -13.42 -7.48 4.36
N ALA A 88 -12.20 -7.97 4.56
CA ALA A 88 -11.02 -7.16 4.28
C ALA A 88 -10.96 -6.84 2.79
N LEU A 89 -11.22 -7.82 1.95
CA LEU A 89 -11.19 -7.62 0.53
C LEU A 89 -12.27 -6.61 0.12
N ASN A 90 -13.47 -6.78 0.64
CA ASN A 90 -14.56 -5.88 0.29
C ASN A 90 -14.29 -4.45 0.75
N LEU A 91 -13.68 -4.29 1.91
CA LEU A 91 -13.35 -2.97 2.40
C LEU A 91 -12.31 -2.33 1.50
N GLY A 92 -11.31 -3.09 1.10
CA GLY A 92 -10.29 -2.57 0.21
C GLY A 92 -10.86 -2.16 -1.13
N ILE A 93 -11.69 -3.02 -1.70
CA ILE A 93 -12.29 -2.74 -2.99
C ILE A 93 -13.18 -1.50 -2.92
N LYS A 94 -13.91 -1.36 -1.83
CA LYS A 94 -14.78 -0.21 -1.67
C LYS A 94 -14.01 1.09 -1.74
N HIS A 95 -12.77 1.11 -1.25
CA HIS A 95 -11.98 2.32 -1.24
C HIS A 95 -11.00 2.42 -2.41
N ALA A 96 -11.00 1.44 -3.28
CA ALA A 96 -10.11 1.46 -4.42
C ALA A 96 -10.66 2.39 -5.49
N SER A 97 -9.82 3.22 -6.06
CA SER A 97 -10.24 4.17 -7.06
C SER A 97 -9.97 3.70 -8.47
N ASN A 98 -9.16 2.69 -8.63
CA ASN A 98 -8.75 2.27 -9.96
C ASN A 98 -9.48 1.01 -10.40
N LYS A 99 -9.55 0.83 -11.70
CA LYS A 99 -10.26 -0.28 -12.28
C LYS A 99 -9.61 -1.62 -11.97
N TYR A 100 -8.29 -1.66 -11.94
CA TYR A 100 -7.61 -2.92 -11.68
C TYR A 100 -7.13 -2.98 -10.25
N VAL A 101 -7.34 -4.12 -9.61
CA VAL A 101 -7.04 -4.29 -8.20
C VAL A 101 -6.15 -5.50 -7.99
N LEU A 102 -5.09 -5.33 -7.24
CA LEU A 102 -4.21 -6.42 -6.88
C LEU A 102 -4.30 -6.60 -5.39
N VAL A 103 -4.45 -7.83 -4.92
CA VAL A 103 -4.54 -8.10 -3.50
C VAL A 103 -3.29 -8.82 -3.03
N MET A 104 -2.68 -8.34 -1.97
CA MET A 104 -1.45 -8.93 -1.46
C MET A 104 -1.52 -9.11 0.03
N SER A 105 -0.78 -10.07 0.55
CA SER A 105 -0.61 -10.14 1.97
C SER A 105 0.63 -9.36 2.33
N ALA A 106 0.72 -8.95 3.57
CA ALA A 106 1.76 -8.04 3.98
C ALA A 106 3.16 -8.62 4.04
N HIS A 107 3.32 -9.89 3.79
CA HIS A 107 4.66 -10.44 3.74
C HIS A 107 5.02 -10.95 2.35
N CYS A 108 4.31 -10.48 1.32
CA CYS A 108 4.63 -10.82 -0.04
C CYS A 108 5.26 -9.62 -0.72
N VAL A 109 6.35 -9.80 -1.39
CA VAL A 109 7.04 -8.72 -2.07
C VAL A 109 6.85 -8.85 -3.57
N LEU A 110 6.49 -7.78 -4.25
CA LEU A 110 6.29 -7.84 -5.68
C LEU A 110 7.61 -7.96 -6.40
N ASN A 111 7.61 -8.80 -7.40
CA ASN A 111 8.79 -8.98 -8.20
C ASN A 111 8.53 -8.35 -9.55
N LYS A 112 9.34 -7.39 -9.93
CA LYS A 112 9.14 -6.70 -11.17
C LYS A 112 9.09 -7.60 -12.36
N ILE A 113 9.90 -8.63 -12.36
CA ILE A 113 9.93 -9.55 -13.47
C ILE A 113 8.60 -10.24 -13.64
N ASN A 114 7.97 -10.61 -12.55
CA ASN A 114 6.70 -11.30 -12.64
C ASN A 114 5.64 -10.39 -13.23
N ILE A 115 5.69 -9.14 -12.92
CA ILE A 115 4.72 -8.20 -13.46
C ILE A 115 4.92 -8.07 -14.95
N LYS A 116 6.13 -8.02 -15.40
CA LYS A 116 6.36 -7.86 -16.79
C LYS A 116 5.95 -9.02 -17.61
N ASN A 117 5.95 -10.17 -17.06
CA ASN A 117 5.60 -11.35 -17.81
C ASN A 117 4.12 -11.58 -17.94
N HIS A 118 3.35 -10.71 -17.43
CA HIS A 118 1.90 -10.83 -17.57
C HIS A 118 1.30 -9.66 -18.33
#